data_b467dd74299510af9e4eef8296c81c8b
#
_entry.id   b467dd74299510af9e4eef8296c81c8b
#
_cell.length_a   1.000
_cell.length_b   1.000
_cell.length_c   1.000
_cell.angle_alpha   90.00
_cell.angle_beta   90.00
_cell.angle_gamma   90.00
#
_symmetry.space_group_name_H-M   'P 1'
#
loop_
_entity.id
_entity.type
_entity.pdbx_description
1 polymer ?
#
loop_
_entity_poly.entity_id
_entity_poly.type
_entity_poly.pdbx_seq_one_letter_code
_entity_poly.pdbx_strand_id
1 'polypeptide(L)'
;MTANKKTVPKKVLSRAYELMCTARAMSDIYEENKEITSKYVHATSKGHEAIQIALGLQLKSHDWVAPYYRDDALLLGMGITPYELMLQLHAKKDDPFSGGRSYYSHPSLRRYDMPKIPHQSSATGMQAIPTTGVAMGIQYLEKEKLANDKSVVVCSMEEEFGWLVIGSTSTKLNAKFRVDPRIDSGSRNSMAYPSDVSTTEP
;
A
#
# COMPACT_ATOMS: atom_id res chain seq x y z
N MET A 1 -31.53 -4.13 -15.86
CA MET A 1 -30.61 -5.26 -15.62
C MET A 1 -30.19 -5.21 -14.15
N THR A 2 -30.79 -6.05 -13.32
CA THR A 2 -30.43 -6.19 -11.90
C THR A 2 -29.11 -6.96 -11.83
N ALA A 3 -28.05 -6.24 -11.48
CA ALA A 3 -26.75 -6.86 -11.24
C ALA A 3 -26.90 -7.89 -10.12
N ASN A 4 -26.61 -9.15 -10.43
CA ASN A 4 -26.62 -10.24 -9.48
C ASN A 4 -25.56 -9.93 -8.42
N LYS A 5 -25.98 -9.45 -7.25
CA LYS A 5 -25.10 -9.04 -6.15
C LYS A 5 -24.45 -10.30 -5.60
N LYS A 6 -23.24 -10.63 -6.08
CA LYS A 6 -22.44 -11.72 -5.50
C LYS A 6 -22.20 -11.38 -4.03
N THR A 7 -22.75 -12.15 -3.12
CA THR A 7 -22.52 -12.00 -1.69
C THR A 7 -21.11 -12.47 -1.37
N VAL A 8 -20.34 -11.60 -0.69
CA VAL A 8 -19.00 -11.96 -0.22
C VAL A 8 -19.11 -13.01 0.88
N PRO A 9 -18.33 -14.10 0.84
CA PRO A 9 -18.37 -15.14 1.87
C PRO A 9 -18.09 -14.58 3.26
N LYS A 10 -18.82 -15.03 4.28
CA LYS A 10 -18.68 -14.56 5.67
C LYS A 10 -17.23 -14.69 6.18
N LYS A 11 -16.53 -15.76 5.81
CA LYS A 11 -15.11 -15.97 6.17
C LYS A 11 -14.21 -14.84 5.65
N VAL A 12 -14.45 -14.36 4.43
CA VAL A 12 -13.68 -13.25 3.84
C VAL A 12 -13.99 -11.95 4.57
N LEU A 13 -15.26 -11.68 4.88
CA LEU A 13 -15.66 -10.51 5.65
C LEU A 13 -15.05 -10.51 7.06
N SER A 14 -15.07 -11.65 7.76
CA SER A 14 -14.46 -11.76 9.09
C SER A 14 -12.96 -11.52 9.03
N ARG A 15 -12.28 -12.07 8.02
CA ARG A 15 -10.84 -11.84 7.83
C ARG A 15 -10.53 -10.38 7.50
N ALA A 16 -11.33 -9.76 6.63
CA ALA A 16 -11.19 -8.34 6.31
C ALA A 16 -11.33 -7.46 7.55
N TYR A 17 -12.36 -7.73 8.37
CA TYR A 17 -12.58 -6.99 9.60
C TYR A 17 -11.44 -7.17 10.61
N GLU A 18 -10.93 -8.39 10.80
CA GLU A 18 -9.76 -8.66 11.64
C GLU A 18 -8.54 -7.82 11.21
N LEU A 19 -8.25 -7.81 9.90
CA LEU A 19 -7.13 -7.04 9.35
C LEU A 19 -7.33 -5.54 9.49
N MET A 20 -8.56 -5.03 9.31
CA MET A 20 -8.89 -3.63 9.57
C MET A 20 -8.64 -3.23 11.02
N CYS A 21 -9.08 -4.08 11.97
CA CYS A 21 -8.81 -3.87 13.39
C CYS A 21 -7.31 -3.89 13.69
N THR A 22 -6.56 -4.79 13.05
CA THR A 22 -5.09 -4.88 13.20
C THR A 22 -4.42 -3.59 12.69
N ALA A 23 -4.77 -3.13 11.50
CA ALA A 23 -4.23 -1.89 10.94
C ALA A 23 -4.54 -0.67 11.81
N ARG A 24 -5.77 -0.60 12.35
CA ARG A 24 -6.17 0.45 13.28
C ARG A 24 -5.36 0.40 14.57
N ALA A 25 -5.22 -0.77 15.18
CA ALA A 25 -4.42 -0.94 16.39
C ALA A 25 -2.95 -0.57 16.18
N MET A 26 -2.36 -0.91 15.02
CA MET A 26 -1.02 -0.46 14.67
C MET A 26 -0.93 1.06 14.62
N SER A 27 -1.88 1.73 13.96
CA SER A 27 -1.93 3.18 13.89
C SER A 27 -2.02 3.83 15.27
N ASP A 28 -2.87 3.28 16.15
CA ASP A 28 -3.04 3.77 17.52
C ASP A 28 -1.76 3.58 18.35
N ILE A 29 -1.07 2.43 18.21
CA ILE A 29 0.24 2.17 18.85
C ILE A 29 1.30 3.18 18.37
N TYR A 30 1.31 3.53 17.09
CA TYR A 30 2.24 4.54 16.56
C TYR A 30 1.96 5.92 17.15
N GLU A 31 0.69 6.29 17.29
CA GLU A 31 0.30 7.57 17.92
C GLU A 31 0.64 7.62 19.41
N GLU A 32 0.43 6.53 20.13
CA GLU A 32 0.79 6.41 21.56
C GLU A 32 2.31 6.50 21.79
N ASN A 33 3.11 6.05 20.83
CA ASN A 33 4.58 6.02 20.92
C ASN A 33 5.24 7.07 20.02
N LYS A 34 4.66 8.25 19.88
CA LYS A 34 5.12 9.34 19.00
C LYS A 34 6.60 9.70 19.16
N GLU A 35 7.11 9.65 20.36
CA GLU A 35 8.52 9.99 20.65
C GLU A 35 9.50 9.12 19.86
N ILE A 36 9.12 7.86 19.60
CA ILE A 36 9.94 6.92 18.84
C ILE A 36 9.53 6.92 17.36
N THR A 37 8.22 6.84 17.09
CA THR A 37 7.69 6.55 15.77
C THR A 37 7.68 7.76 14.84
N SER A 38 7.51 8.99 15.36
CA SER A 38 7.41 10.21 14.55
C SER A 38 8.63 10.49 13.66
N LYS A 39 9.77 9.88 13.97
CA LYS A 39 10.99 10.00 13.15
C LYS A 39 10.90 9.18 11.84
N TYR A 40 10.04 8.18 11.78
CA TYR A 40 10.02 7.17 10.72
C TYR A 40 8.64 7.01 10.08
N VAL A 41 7.57 7.19 10.83
CA VAL A 41 6.20 7.05 10.33
C VAL A 41 5.69 8.39 9.85
N HIS A 42 5.56 8.55 8.53
CA HIS A 42 5.02 9.78 7.94
C HIS A 42 3.51 9.90 8.12
N ALA A 43 2.81 8.80 7.90
CA ALA A 43 1.38 8.70 8.02
C ALA A 43 0.97 7.24 8.22
N THR A 44 -0.25 7.04 8.67
CA THR A 44 -0.82 5.70 8.90
C THR A 44 -1.96 5.42 7.93
N SER A 45 -2.41 4.17 7.87
CA SER A 45 -3.57 3.77 7.07
C SER A 45 -4.92 4.18 7.70
N LYS A 46 -4.92 4.97 8.77
CA LYS A 46 -6.12 5.35 9.51
C LYS A 46 -7.14 6.06 8.62
N GLY A 47 -8.33 5.48 8.51
CA GLY A 47 -9.40 5.94 7.61
C GLY A 47 -9.41 5.28 6.24
N HIS A 48 -8.34 4.62 5.82
CA HIS A 48 -8.21 3.94 4.52
C HIS A 48 -8.26 2.42 4.60
N GLU A 49 -8.39 1.86 5.81
CA GLU A 49 -8.25 0.43 6.07
C GLU A 49 -9.16 -0.44 5.19
N ALA A 50 -10.42 -0.02 5.02
CA ALA A 50 -11.42 -0.82 4.32
C ALA A 50 -11.07 -1.03 2.84
N ILE A 51 -10.70 0.04 2.14
CA ILE A 51 -10.36 -0.04 0.71
C ILE A 51 -9.03 -0.75 0.50
N GLN A 52 -8.06 -0.49 1.35
CA GLN A 52 -6.74 -1.10 1.29
C GLN A 52 -6.80 -2.60 1.53
N ILE A 53 -7.53 -3.05 2.56
CA ILE A 53 -7.74 -4.48 2.84
C ILE A 53 -8.54 -5.14 1.72
N ALA A 54 -9.62 -4.51 1.24
CA ALA A 54 -10.43 -5.06 0.16
C ALA A 54 -9.60 -5.28 -1.11
N LEU A 55 -8.68 -4.38 -1.41
CA LEU A 55 -7.76 -4.52 -2.53
C LEU A 55 -6.74 -5.62 -2.27
N GLY A 56 -6.03 -5.58 -1.12
CA GLY A 56 -4.97 -6.53 -0.79
C GLY A 56 -5.43 -7.98 -0.81
N LEU A 57 -6.64 -8.25 -0.31
CA LEU A 57 -7.23 -9.61 -0.31
C LEU A 57 -7.58 -10.16 -1.71
N GLN A 58 -7.61 -9.33 -2.74
CA GLN A 58 -7.92 -9.75 -4.11
C GLN A 58 -6.68 -9.98 -4.97
N LEU A 59 -5.55 -9.44 -4.55
CA LEU A 59 -4.30 -9.54 -5.30
C LEU A 59 -3.70 -10.94 -5.21
N LYS A 60 -3.00 -11.34 -6.27
CA LYS A 60 -2.39 -12.66 -6.43
C LYS A 60 -0.88 -12.55 -6.59
N SER A 61 -0.17 -13.66 -6.45
CA SER A 61 1.30 -13.72 -6.50
C SER A 61 1.92 -13.27 -7.83
N HIS A 62 1.15 -13.30 -8.93
CA HIS A 62 1.62 -12.82 -10.22
C HIS A 62 1.37 -11.31 -10.43
N ASP A 63 0.58 -10.66 -9.55
CA ASP A 63 0.31 -9.23 -9.62
C ASP A 63 1.49 -8.38 -9.15
N TRP A 64 1.42 -7.09 -9.47
CA TRP A 64 2.41 -6.10 -9.09
C TRP A 64 1.75 -4.95 -8.34
N VAL A 65 2.39 -4.52 -7.27
CA VAL A 65 1.87 -3.45 -6.41
C VAL A 65 2.96 -2.44 -6.12
N ALA A 66 2.68 -1.19 -6.36
CA ALA A 66 3.49 -0.06 -5.92
C ALA A 66 2.73 0.67 -4.80
N PRO A 67 2.90 0.25 -3.54
CA PRO A 67 2.22 0.87 -2.40
C PRO A 67 2.83 2.23 -2.09
N TYR A 68 2.13 2.99 -1.26
CA TYR A 68 2.57 4.27 -0.73
C TYR A 68 2.84 4.17 0.78
N TYR A 69 3.50 5.13 1.37
CA TYR A 69 3.96 5.06 2.76
C TYR A 69 2.83 4.99 3.80
N ARG A 70 1.57 5.17 3.42
CA ARG A 70 0.41 5.00 4.31
C ARG A 70 -0.40 3.73 4.05
N ASP A 71 0.15 2.79 3.31
CA ASP A 71 -0.57 1.62 2.85
C ASP A 71 -0.35 0.37 3.72
N ASP A 72 -0.15 0.54 5.02
CA ASP A 72 0.05 -0.58 5.95
C ASP A 72 -1.10 -1.59 5.88
N ALA A 73 -2.34 -1.13 5.78
CA ALA A 73 -3.50 -2.01 5.66
C ALA A 73 -3.49 -2.79 4.34
N LEU A 74 -3.03 -2.20 3.23
CA LEU A 74 -2.85 -2.93 1.98
C LEU A 74 -1.81 -4.05 2.15
N LEU A 75 -0.68 -3.74 2.77
CA LEU A 75 0.39 -4.70 3.02
C LEU A 75 -0.10 -5.86 3.90
N LEU A 76 -0.87 -5.58 4.96
CA LEU A 76 -1.53 -6.60 5.78
C LEU A 76 -2.52 -7.44 4.97
N GLY A 77 -3.30 -6.82 4.09
CA GLY A 77 -4.23 -7.48 3.19
C GLY A 77 -3.56 -8.44 2.22
N MET A 78 -2.34 -8.12 1.79
CA MET A 78 -1.49 -8.97 0.95
C MET A 78 -0.82 -10.11 1.70
N GLY A 79 -0.80 -10.09 3.04
CA GLY A 79 -0.21 -11.13 3.87
C GLY A 79 1.11 -10.76 4.56
N ILE A 80 1.57 -9.51 4.43
CA ILE A 80 2.67 -9.00 5.26
C ILE A 80 2.18 -8.90 6.70
N THR A 81 3.01 -9.28 7.64
CA THR A 81 2.64 -9.31 9.06
C THR A 81 3.00 -8.01 9.79
N PRO A 82 2.29 -7.64 10.87
CA PRO A 82 2.68 -6.53 11.73
C PRO A 82 4.13 -6.65 12.22
N TYR A 83 4.58 -7.88 12.51
CA TYR A 83 5.95 -8.13 12.96
C TYR A 83 6.99 -7.72 11.90
N GLU A 84 6.77 -8.07 10.64
CA GLU A 84 7.66 -7.69 9.54
C GLU A 84 7.72 -6.17 9.35
N LEU A 85 6.57 -5.50 9.46
CA LEU A 85 6.51 -4.03 9.40
C LEU A 85 7.25 -3.39 10.59
N MET A 86 7.14 -3.96 11.80
CA MET A 86 7.89 -3.49 12.96
C MET A 86 9.41 -3.71 12.82
N LEU A 87 9.84 -4.80 12.20
CA LEU A 87 11.26 -5.01 11.90
C LEU A 87 11.82 -3.89 11.00
N GLN A 88 11.05 -3.47 9.99
CA GLN A 88 11.43 -2.34 9.13
C GLN A 88 11.43 -1.03 9.93
N LEU A 89 10.40 -0.75 10.72
CA LEU A 89 10.29 0.45 11.55
C LEU A 89 11.51 0.63 12.46
N HIS A 90 11.95 -0.47 13.06
CA HIS A 90 13.08 -0.47 13.99
C HIS A 90 14.43 -0.74 13.31
N ALA A 91 14.51 -0.68 11.98
CA ALA A 91 15.72 -0.91 11.19
C ALA A 91 16.47 -2.19 11.60
N LYS A 92 15.72 -3.28 11.84
CA LYS A 92 16.31 -4.56 12.26
C LYS A 92 16.93 -5.32 11.09
N LYS A 93 18.01 -6.06 11.37
CA LYS A 93 18.69 -6.90 10.38
C LYS A 93 17.76 -7.91 9.71
N ASP A 94 16.76 -8.40 10.45
CA ASP A 94 15.81 -9.41 9.99
C ASP A 94 14.61 -8.80 9.23
N ASP A 95 14.62 -7.50 8.94
CA ASP A 95 13.67 -6.85 8.07
C ASP A 95 13.69 -7.51 6.68
N PRO A 96 12.56 -8.10 6.23
CA PRO A 96 12.51 -8.86 4.98
C PRO A 96 12.57 -8.00 3.73
N PHE A 97 12.41 -6.67 3.87
CA PHE A 97 12.37 -5.75 2.75
C PHE A 97 13.75 -5.24 2.35
N SER A 98 14.61 -5.00 3.32
CA SER A 98 15.91 -4.36 3.08
C SER A 98 17.01 -4.75 4.08
N GLY A 99 16.71 -5.57 5.10
CA GLY A 99 17.64 -5.82 6.21
C GLY A 99 17.92 -4.56 7.03
N GLY A 100 16.88 -3.76 7.29
CA GLY A 100 16.94 -2.54 8.10
C GLY A 100 17.53 -1.32 7.40
N ARG A 101 17.63 -1.31 6.06
CA ARG A 101 18.27 -0.24 5.29
C ARG A 101 17.30 0.69 4.57
N SER A 102 16.05 0.29 4.38
CA SER A 102 15.03 1.15 3.78
C SER A 102 14.21 1.86 4.86
N TYR A 103 13.61 2.97 4.44
CA TYR A 103 12.71 3.72 5.29
C TYR A 103 11.43 2.92 5.58
N TYR A 104 10.80 3.19 6.73
CA TYR A 104 9.54 2.53 7.10
C TYR A 104 8.46 2.74 6.04
N SER A 105 7.63 1.71 5.88
CA SER A 105 6.54 1.63 4.89
C SER A 105 6.98 1.85 3.44
N HIS A 106 8.26 1.55 3.14
CA HIS A 106 8.81 1.50 1.80
C HIS A 106 9.26 0.07 1.47
N PRO A 107 8.35 -0.90 1.47
CA PRO A 107 8.72 -2.29 1.20
C PRO A 107 9.19 -2.45 -0.24
N SER A 108 10.20 -3.29 -0.42
CA SER A 108 10.58 -3.84 -1.71
C SER A 108 10.67 -5.35 -1.51
N LEU A 109 9.77 -6.10 -2.13
CA LEU A 109 9.62 -7.51 -1.80
C LEU A 109 9.28 -8.35 -3.02
N ARG A 110 9.96 -9.49 -3.12
CA ARG A 110 9.66 -10.52 -4.11
C ARG A 110 9.58 -11.88 -3.42
N ARG A 111 8.36 -12.29 -3.10
CA ARG A 111 8.02 -13.63 -2.62
C ARG A 111 7.19 -14.37 -3.66
N TYR A 112 7.22 -15.70 -3.63
CA TYR A 112 6.48 -16.53 -4.60
C TYR A 112 4.97 -16.59 -4.30
N ASP A 113 4.59 -16.34 -3.06
CA ASP A 113 3.23 -16.50 -2.52
C ASP A 113 2.44 -15.18 -2.43
N MET A 114 3.02 -14.06 -2.83
CA MET A 114 2.39 -12.76 -2.75
C MET A 114 2.73 -11.85 -3.93
N PRO A 115 1.97 -10.75 -4.15
CA PRO A 115 2.27 -9.77 -5.19
C PRO A 115 3.70 -9.24 -5.11
N LYS A 116 4.26 -8.90 -6.25
CA LYS A 116 5.60 -8.32 -6.34
C LYS A 116 5.54 -6.84 -6.01
N ILE A 117 6.40 -6.40 -5.10
CA ILE A 117 6.53 -5.01 -4.70
C ILE A 117 7.88 -4.49 -5.17
N PRO A 118 7.94 -3.62 -6.20
CA PRO A 118 9.18 -3.01 -6.63
C PRO A 118 9.68 -1.99 -5.60
N HIS A 119 10.86 -1.44 -5.83
CA HIS A 119 11.38 -0.36 -4.98
C HIS A 119 10.41 0.83 -4.95
N GLN A 120 10.25 1.43 -3.76
CA GLN A 120 9.32 2.54 -3.48
C GLN A 120 10.04 3.86 -3.30
N SER A 121 9.30 4.95 -3.48
CA SER A 121 9.71 6.31 -3.17
C SER A 121 8.65 7.01 -2.33
N SER A 122 9.06 7.89 -1.43
CA SER A 122 8.16 8.74 -0.64
C SER A 122 7.62 9.93 -1.44
N ALA A 123 8.22 10.25 -2.59
CA ALA A 123 7.79 11.40 -3.37
C ALA A 123 6.42 11.14 -3.99
N THR A 124 5.52 12.10 -3.78
CA THR A 124 4.14 12.07 -4.25
C THR A 124 4.06 11.76 -5.75
N GLY A 125 3.29 10.74 -6.11
CA GLY A 125 3.07 10.35 -7.50
C GLY A 125 4.28 9.74 -8.22
N MET A 126 5.45 9.65 -7.58
CA MET A 126 6.67 9.14 -8.23
C MET A 126 6.54 7.70 -8.72
N GLN A 127 5.75 6.88 -8.00
CA GLN A 127 5.50 5.49 -8.34
C GLN A 127 4.74 5.33 -9.67
N ALA A 128 4.03 6.34 -10.13
CA ALA A 128 3.20 6.25 -11.34
C ALA A 128 4.02 5.94 -12.59
N ILE A 129 5.19 6.58 -12.73
CA ILE A 129 6.06 6.39 -13.91
C ILE A 129 6.62 4.96 -13.98
N PRO A 130 7.35 4.45 -12.97
CA PRO A 130 7.86 3.08 -13.02
C PRO A 130 6.74 2.04 -13.06
N THR A 131 5.60 2.28 -12.40
CA THR A 131 4.44 1.37 -12.44
C THR A 131 3.83 1.30 -13.85
N THR A 132 3.76 2.42 -14.56
CA THR A 132 3.34 2.43 -15.96
C THR A 132 4.30 1.60 -16.82
N GLY A 133 5.61 1.72 -16.59
CA GLY A 133 6.61 0.89 -17.27
C GLY A 133 6.44 -0.60 -16.98
N VAL A 134 6.15 -0.98 -15.73
CA VAL A 134 5.85 -2.37 -15.37
C VAL A 134 4.60 -2.86 -16.11
N ALA A 135 3.53 -2.07 -16.15
CA ALA A 135 2.30 -2.43 -16.87
C ALA A 135 2.54 -2.63 -18.36
N MET A 136 3.31 -1.75 -19.02
CA MET A 136 3.69 -1.89 -20.41
C MET A 136 4.53 -3.15 -20.66
N GLY A 137 5.47 -3.45 -19.76
CA GLY A 137 6.28 -4.68 -19.85
C GLY A 137 5.44 -5.94 -19.72
N ILE A 138 4.48 -5.97 -18.81
CA ILE A 138 3.53 -7.09 -18.65
C ILE A 138 2.68 -7.25 -19.92
N GLN A 139 2.12 -6.18 -20.46
CA GLN A 139 1.35 -6.22 -21.71
C GLN A 139 2.18 -6.79 -22.88
N TYR A 140 3.45 -6.42 -22.96
CA TYR A 140 4.37 -6.99 -23.95
C TYR A 140 4.54 -8.50 -23.75
N LEU A 141 4.85 -8.94 -22.53
CA LEU A 141 5.02 -10.36 -22.22
C LEU A 141 3.76 -11.19 -22.53
N GLU A 142 2.57 -10.66 -22.25
CA GLU A 142 1.30 -11.30 -22.57
C GLU A 142 1.05 -11.38 -24.07
N LYS A 143 1.31 -10.29 -24.80
CA LYS A 143 1.19 -10.23 -26.27
C LYS A 143 2.07 -11.25 -26.96
N GLU A 144 3.31 -11.35 -26.50
CA GLU A 144 4.30 -12.30 -27.04
C GLU A 144 4.14 -13.73 -26.48
N LYS A 145 3.11 -13.97 -25.64
CA LYS A 145 2.82 -15.27 -24.99
C LYS A 145 3.99 -15.79 -24.15
N LEU A 146 4.76 -14.88 -23.57
CA LEU A 146 5.87 -15.17 -22.65
C LEU A 146 5.42 -15.17 -21.19
N ALA A 147 4.20 -14.72 -20.89
CA ALA A 147 3.58 -14.79 -19.57
C ALA A 147 2.43 -15.80 -19.59
N ASN A 148 2.35 -16.62 -18.54
CA ASN A 148 1.29 -17.63 -18.39
C ASN A 148 0.03 -17.06 -17.73
N ASP A 149 0.18 -16.03 -16.88
CA ASP A 149 -0.90 -15.43 -16.10
C ASP A 149 -1.18 -13.99 -16.55
N LYS A 150 -2.43 -13.60 -16.42
CA LYS A 150 -2.84 -12.20 -16.59
C LYS A 150 -2.63 -11.46 -15.28
N SER A 151 -1.68 -10.55 -15.26
CA SER A 151 -1.33 -9.79 -14.09
C SER A 151 -2.06 -8.46 -14.00
N VAL A 152 -2.36 -8.04 -12.79
CA VAL A 152 -2.83 -6.69 -12.47
C VAL A 152 -1.66 -5.88 -11.93
N VAL A 153 -1.59 -4.62 -12.30
CA VAL A 153 -0.63 -3.67 -11.75
C VAL A 153 -1.39 -2.59 -11.00
N VAL A 154 -1.06 -2.43 -9.73
CA VAL A 154 -1.67 -1.45 -8.84
C VAL A 154 -0.64 -0.41 -8.45
N CYS A 155 -1.01 0.85 -8.54
CA CYS A 155 -0.23 1.97 -8.01
C CYS A 155 -1.08 2.75 -7.02
N SER A 156 -0.58 2.93 -5.82
CA SER A 156 -1.16 3.85 -4.85
C SER A 156 -0.58 5.25 -5.08
N MET A 157 -1.46 6.26 -5.20
CA MET A 157 -1.07 7.61 -5.62
C MET A 157 -1.53 8.64 -4.64
N GLU A 158 -1.52 8.61 -3.44
CA GLU A 158 -2.03 9.58 -2.46
C GLU A 158 -3.55 9.76 -2.37
N GLU A 159 -3.96 10.43 -1.30
CA GLU A 159 -5.37 10.67 -0.92
C GLU A 159 -6.16 11.41 -1.99
N GLU A 160 -5.55 12.39 -2.66
CA GLU A 160 -6.24 13.21 -3.65
C GLU A 160 -6.41 12.52 -5.00
N PHE A 161 -5.52 11.61 -5.35
CA PHE A 161 -5.49 10.93 -6.66
C PHE A 161 -6.07 9.52 -6.64
N GLY A 162 -6.22 8.91 -5.45
CA GLY A 162 -6.77 7.57 -5.29
C GLY A 162 -5.84 6.46 -5.79
N TRP A 163 -6.44 5.36 -6.26
CA TRP A 163 -5.75 4.17 -6.71
C TRP A 163 -5.82 4.06 -8.22
N LEU A 164 -4.68 3.80 -8.86
CA LEU A 164 -4.62 3.44 -10.26
C LEU A 164 -4.45 1.92 -10.38
N VAL A 165 -5.44 1.25 -10.93
CA VAL A 165 -5.37 -0.17 -11.24
C VAL A 165 -5.30 -0.34 -12.75
N ILE A 166 -4.21 -0.94 -13.24
CA ILE A 166 -3.99 -1.22 -14.65
C ILE A 166 -4.14 -2.73 -14.84
N GLY A 167 -5.23 -3.15 -15.49
CA GLY A 167 -5.40 -4.53 -15.90
C GLY A 167 -4.70 -4.81 -17.24
N SER A 168 -4.09 -5.97 -17.38
CA SER A 168 -3.33 -6.38 -18.56
C SER A 168 -4.18 -6.53 -19.83
N THR A 169 -5.47 -6.77 -19.72
CA THR A 169 -6.37 -7.08 -20.85
C THR A 169 -7.21 -5.90 -21.34
N SER A 170 -7.08 -4.74 -20.75
CA SER A 170 -7.93 -3.61 -21.08
C SER A 170 -7.16 -2.53 -21.85
N THR A 171 -7.50 -2.36 -23.11
CA THR A 171 -7.20 -1.16 -23.89
C THR A 171 -7.90 0.11 -23.34
N LYS A 172 -8.54 0.01 -22.20
CA LYS A 172 -9.20 1.12 -21.49
C LYS A 172 -8.67 1.20 -20.06
N LEU A 173 -7.82 2.17 -19.85
CA LEU A 173 -7.42 2.69 -18.54
C LEU A 173 -8.66 3.24 -17.85
N ASN A 174 -9.37 2.44 -17.07
CA ASN A 174 -10.55 2.90 -16.36
C ASN A 174 -10.82 2.08 -15.09
N ALA A 175 -10.17 2.48 -14.02
CA ALA A 175 -10.77 2.38 -12.69
C ALA A 175 -10.24 3.54 -11.84
N LYS A 176 -10.84 4.69 -12.00
CA LYS A 176 -10.64 5.82 -11.10
C LYS A 176 -11.53 5.58 -9.89
N PHE A 177 -11.03 4.95 -8.84
CA PHE A 177 -11.70 4.92 -7.56
C PHE A 177 -11.45 6.28 -6.89
N ARG A 178 -12.43 7.15 -6.99
CA ARG A 178 -12.44 8.41 -6.25
C ARG A 178 -12.99 8.10 -4.87
N VAL A 179 -12.18 8.24 -3.84
CA VAL A 179 -12.68 8.32 -2.46
C VAL A 179 -13.52 9.61 -2.37
N ASP A 180 -14.74 9.52 -1.86
CA ASP A 180 -15.61 10.70 -1.70
C ASP A 180 -14.95 11.66 -0.70
N PRO A 181 -14.61 12.90 -1.10
CA PRO A 181 -13.95 13.86 -0.22
C PRO A 181 -14.76 14.22 1.03
N ARG A 182 -16.04 13.81 1.10
CA ARG A 182 -16.89 14.02 2.27
C ARG A 182 -16.58 13.07 3.42
N ILE A 183 -15.82 11.97 3.19
CA ILE A 183 -15.40 11.05 4.23
C ILE A 183 -14.18 11.61 5.00
N ASP A 184 -13.48 12.58 4.42
CA ASP A 184 -12.19 13.07 4.92
C ASP A 184 -12.28 14.31 5.85
N SER A 185 -13.47 14.76 6.22
CA SER A 185 -13.62 15.94 7.08
C SER A 185 -13.25 15.71 8.57
N GLY A 186 -12.81 14.50 8.94
CA GLY A 186 -12.54 14.08 10.33
C GLY A 186 -11.07 13.83 10.69
N SER A 187 -10.15 13.73 9.76
CA SER A 187 -8.77 13.32 10.09
C SER A 187 -7.66 14.22 9.54
N ARG A 188 -7.80 15.54 9.66
CA ARG A 188 -6.64 16.42 9.53
C ARG A 188 -5.84 16.41 10.84
N ASN A 189 -5.23 15.32 11.18
CA ASN A 189 -4.08 15.28 12.07
C ASN A 189 -2.84 14.96 11.24
N SER A 190 -2.43 15.95 10.42
CA SER A 190 -1.05 16.00 9.98
C SER A 190 -0.18 16.06 11.23
N MET A 191 0.70 15.06 11.41
CA MET A 191 1.81 15.22 12.33
C MET A 191 2.61 16.43 11.83
N ALA A 192 2.42 17.60 12.47
CA ALA A 192 3.23 18.76 12.20
C ALA A 192 4.66 18.42 12.62
N TYR A 193 5.59 18.46 11.68
CA TYR A 193 7.01 18.45 12.00
C TYR A 193 7.30 19.65 12.91
N PRO A 194 8.09 19.50 13.97
CA PRO A 194 8.63 20.64 14.67
C PRO A 194 9.54 21.42 13.70
N SER A 195 9.17 22.64 13.41
CA SER A 195 9.91 23.54 12.52
C SER A 195 11.11 24.22 13.17
N ASP A 196 11.67 23.65 14.22
CA ASP A 196 12.78 24.24 14.95
C ASP A 196 14.01 23.34 14.94
N VAL A 197 14.69 23.30 13.79
CA VAL A 197 16.13 23.07 13.75
C VAL A 197 16.77 24.41 13.38
N SER A 198 17.08 25.21 14.39
CA SER A 198 17.94 26.36 14.22
C SER A 198 19.35 25.85 13.87
N THR A 199 19.75 26.07 12.63
CA THR A 199 21.16 25.94 12.23
C THR A 199 21.93 27.07 12.87
N THR A 200 22.57 26.81 14.01
CA THR A 200 23.71 27.58 14.44
C THR A 200 24.96 26.85 13.96
N GLU A 201 25.50 27.30 12.87
CA GLU A 201 26.87 26.97 12.48
C GLU A 201 27.86 27.74 13.40
N PRO A 202 29.03 27.15 13.71
CA PRO A 202 30.15 27.86 14.30
C PRO A 202 30.92 28.69 13.29
#